data_bd72d5a9d93110cdbb40a42b823de166
#
_entry.id   bd72d5a9d93110cdbb40a42b823de166
#
_cell.length_a   1.000
_cell.length_b   1.000
_cell.length_c   1.000
_cell.angle_alpha   90.00
_cell.angle_beta   90.00
_cell.angle_gamma   90.00
#
_symmetry.space_group_name_H-M   'P 1'
#
loop_
_entity.id
_entity.type
_entity.pdbx_description
1 polymer ?
#
loop_
_entity_poly.entity_id
_entity_poly.type
_entity_poly.pdbx_seq_one_letter_code
_entity_poly.pdbx_strand_id
1 'polypeptide(L)'
;VHSPYGRRVHEPWAMAITTRIKQRYGFDGQVYAADDGIIIRLPDGDGNLPIRELLLFDTEELQRIIETQVGESVLYAARFRECAARSLFLPRANPGRRVPLWQQRLRAAQLLNAARTRKNFPLLLETARECLQDVYDLPALKHVMSGLRSGVISLSETVTETPSPFAENMLFGYVGAVMYQYDVPQAERSTQLLSMDPEVLERLLGATDMASLLDADVIAQVGKELAGRTFWNDLDETDIAGRVARYVKTHGPFTADQMIAELGLDAVQGVRMLDGLHAKGELLKGHFVDDAAGADANGSDDSASERSPRQTPQQWLHKDVFRRIRALSLAKARKAIKP
;
A
#
# COMPACT_ATOMS: atom_id res chain seq x y z
N VAL A 1 10.74 11.56 -3.38
CA VAL A 1 12.11 12.06 -3.21
C VAL A 1 13.06 10.94 -3.56
N HIS A 2 13.86 11.11 -4.62
CA HIS A 2 14.95 10.18 -4.95
C HIS A 2 16.23 10.61 -4.23
N SER A 3 16.91 9.66 -3.60
CA SER A 3 18.09 9.95 -2.79
C SER A 3 18.97 8.71 -2.64
N PRO A 4 20.30 8.80 -2.80
CA PRO A 4 21.21 7.66 -2.77
C PRO A 4 21.71 7.29 -1.35
N TYR A 5 21.21 7.94 -0.31
CA TYR A 5 21.78 7.82 1.05
C TYR A 5 21.30 6.60 1.84
N GLY A 6 20.35 5.85 1.30
CA GLY A 6 19.88 4.59 1.88
C GLY A 6 18.87 4.75 3.03
N ARG A 7 18.24 3.64 3.36
CA ARG A 7 17.13 3.56 4.31
C ARG A 7 17.47 4.06 5.70
N ARG A 8 18.72 3.83 6.16
CA ARG A 8 19.18 4.29 7.48
C ARG A 8 19.14 5.81 7.64
N VAL A 9 19.24 6.55 6.53
CA VAL A 9 19.12 8.02 6.47
C VAL A 9 17.67 8.41 6.19
N HIS A 10 16.99 7.68 5.31
CA HIS A 10 15.64 8.00 4.87
C HIS A 10 14.57 7.78 5.94
N GLU A 11 14.67 6.73 6.78
CA GLU A 11 13.70 6.47 7.84
C GLU A 11 13.62 7.61 8.87
N PRO A 12 14.72 8.06 9.50
CA PRO A 12 14.65 9.20 10.41
C PRO A 12 14.24 10.49 9.71
N TRP A 13 14.61 10.69 8.45
CA TRP A 13 14.14 11.83 7.66
C TRP A 13 12.62 11.77 7.45
N ALA A 14 12.08 10.60 7.08
CA ALA A 14 10.64 10.37 6.94
C ALA A 14 9.88 10.65 8.24
N MET A 15 10.43 10.26 9.41
CA MET A 15 9.84 10.58 10.72
C MET A 15 9.74 12.10 10.94
N ALA A 16 10.79 12.84 10.62
CA ALA A 16 10.80 14.29 10.74
C ALA A 16 9.79 14.94 9.79
N ILE A 17 9.69 14.46 8.55
CA ILE A 17 8.71 14.93 7.56
C ILE A 17 7.28 14.67 8.05
N THR A 18 6.98 13.47 8.52
CA THR A 18 5.66 13.11 9.08
C THR A 18 5.27 14.04 10.23
N THR A 19 6.21 14.27 11.16
CA THR A 19 6.00 15.17 12.30
C THR A 19 5.71 16.60 11.83
N ARG A 20 6.44 17.10 10.84
CA ARG A 20 6.24 18.44 10.29
C ARG A 20 4.90 18.57 9.56
N ILE A 21 4.49 17.55 8.78
CA ILE A 21 3.19 17.53 8.13
C ILE A 21 2.08 17.62 9.17
N LYS A 22 2.15 16.81 10.22
CA LYS A 22 1.15 16.82 11.30
C LYS A 22 1.08 18.16 12.03
N GLN A 23 2.24 18.75 12.35
CA GLN A 23 2.32 20.04 13.05
C GLN A 23 1.81 21.21 12.19
N ARG A 24 2.11 21.22 10.90
CA ARG A 24 1.83 22.36 10.02
C ARG A 24 0.44 22.29 9.39
N TYR A 25 -0.01 21.11 9.04
CA TYR A 25 -1.26 20.90 8.29
C TYR A 25 -2.35 20.19 9.08
N GLY A 26 -2.06 19.67 10.26
CA GLY A 26 -3.04 19.04 11.16
C GLY A 26 -3.54 17.66 10.72
N PHE A 27 -2.92 17.04 9.71
CA PHE A 27 -3.25 15.67 9.27
C PHE A 27 -2.03 14.75 9.30
N ASP A 28 -2.28 13.47 9.39
CA ASP A 28 -1.22 12.46 9.34
C ASP A 28 -0.89 12.16 7.87
N GLY A 29 0.27 12.67 7.39
CA GLY A 29 0.80 12.35 6.07
C GLY A 29 1.32 10.91 6.02
N GLN A 30 1.10 10.24 4.88
CA GLN A 30 1.68 8.91 4.65
C GLN A 30 3.08 9.07 4.06
N VAL A 31 4.09 8.73 4.84
CA VAL A 31 5.49 8.81 4.42
C VAL A 31 6.11 7.40 4.50
N TYR A 32 6.68 6.96 3.39
CA TYR A 32 7.32 5.65 3.28
C TYR A 32 8.77 5.83 2.85
N ALA A 33 9.70 5.25 3.62
CA ALA A 33 11.13 5.28 3.34
C ALA A 33 11.59 3.96 2.71
N ALA A 34 12.35 4.07 1.64
CA ALA A 34 13.02 2.97 0.94
C ALA A 34 14.53 3.25 0.83
N ASP A 35 15.29 2.29 0.30
CA ASP A 35 16.74 2.49 0.09
C ASP A 35 17.04 3.58 -0.94
N ASP A 36 16.18 3.74 -1.95
CA ASP A 36 16.36 4.67 -3.07
C ASP A 36 15.66 6.03 -2.84
N GLY A 37 15.01 6.22 -1.70
CA GLY A 37 14.36 7.49 -1.39
C GLY A 37 13.14 7.40 -0.46
N ILE A 38 12.30 8.45 -0.55
CA ILE A 38 11.13 8.62 0.32
C ILE A 38 9.91 8.92 -0.54
N ILE A 39 8.81 8.21 -0.32
CA ILE A 39 7.49 8.51 -0.85
C ILE A 39 6.72 9.31 0.18
N ILE A 40 6.19 10.44 -0.22
CA ILE A 40 5.32 11.28 0.60
C ILE A 40 3.98 11.35 -0.12
N ARG A 41 2.94 10.86 0.52
CA ARG A 41 1.58 10.93 0.01
C ARG A 41 0.77 11.92 0.82
N LEU A 42 0.22 12.88 0.12
CA LEU A 42 -0.58 13.95 0.68
C LEU A 42 -1.99 13.90 0.07
N PRO A 43 -3.05 14.32 0.79
CA PRO A 43 -4.36 14.46 0.20
C PRO A 43 -4.35 15.49 -0.93
N ASP A 44 -5.26 15.31 -1.91
CA ASP A 44 -5.43 16.27 -3.00
C ASP A 44 -5.79 17.64 -2.42
N GLY A 45 -5.00 18.65 -2.77
CA GLY A 45 -5.17 20.03 -2.34
C GLY A 45 -4.81 20.98 -3.48
N ASP A 46 -4.84 22.28 -3.25
CA ASP A 46 -4.63 23.34 -4.26
C ASP A 46 -3.22 23.39 -4.90
N GLY A 47 -2.54 22.27 -4.98
CA GLY A 47 -1.37 22.03 -5.85
C GLY A 47 -0.06 22.73 -5.48
N ASN A 48 -0.02 23.62 -4.49
CA ASN A 48 1.17 24.41 -4.18
C ASN A 48 1.76 24.06 -2.80
N LEU A 49 2.18 22.80 -2.66
CA LEU A 49 2.87 22.37 -1.43
C LEU A 49 4.33 22.82 -1.48
N PRO A 50 4.82 23.53 -0.45
CA PRO A 50 6.21 23.96 -0.38
C PRO A 50 7.12 22.75 -0.05
N ILE A 51 7.43 21.94 -1.07
CA ILE A 51 8.18 20.68 -0.93
C ILE A 51 9.53 20.93 -0.26
N ARG A 52 10.22 22.01 -0.64
CA ARG A 52 11.49 22.40 -0.01
C ARG A 52 11.35 22.58 1.50
N GLU A 53 10.29 23.24 1.95
CA GLU A 53 10.06 23.47 3.39
C GLU A 53 9.71 22.19 4.13
N LEU A 54 9.11 21.20 3.46
CA LEU A 54 8.84 19.89 4.06
C LEU A 54 10.10 19.05 4.21
N LEU A 55 11.05 19.19 3.28
CA LEU A 55 12.25 18.36 3.23
C LEU A 55 13.42 18.95 4.03
N LEU A 56 13.56 20.29 4.07
CA LEU A 56 14.72 20.95 4.67
C LEU A 56 14.46 21.26 6.15
N PHE A 57 15.36 20.81 6.99
CA PHE A 57 15.32 21.04 8.44
C PHE A 57 16.56 21.78 8.91
N ASP A 58 16.42 22.52 9.98
CA ASP A 58 17.56 22.90 10.81
C ASP A 58 18.11 21.64 11.51
N THR A 59 19.42 21.54 11.64
CA THR A 59 20.07 20.34 12.17
C THR A 59 19.74 20.08 13.64
N GLU A 60 19.52 21.13 14.43
CA GLU A 60 19.14 21.00 15.84
C GLU A 60 17.67 20.67 15.99
N GLU A 61 16.82 21.31 15.19
CA GLU A 61 15.38 20.97 15.12
C GLU A 61 15.19 19.52 14.71
N LEU A 62 15.87 19.09 13.64
CA LEU A 62 15.84 17.72 13.13
C LEU A 62 16.21 16.71 14.21
N GLN A 63 17.33 16.95 14.92
CA GLN A 63 17.79 16.08 15.99
C GLN A 63 16.74 15.96 17.09
N ARG A 64 16.18 17.07 17.57
CA ARG A 64 15.14 17.06 18.62
C ARG A 64 13.90 16.28 18.22
N ILE A 65 13.43 16.46 16.97
CA ILE A 65 12.27 15.73 16.46
C ILE A 65 12.55 14.23 16.48
N ILE A 66 13.70 13.81 15.91
CA ILE A 66 14.04 12.40 15.77
C ILE A 66 14.28 11.76 17.16
N GLU A 67 15.00 12.42 18.05
CA GLU A 67 15.22 11.92 19.42
C GLU A 67 13.90 11.69 20.16
N THR A 68 12.94 12.61 20.03
CA THR A 68 11.62 12.49 20.65
C THR A 68 10.84 11.30 20.04
N GLN A 69 10.75 11.23 18.72
CA GLN A 69 10.02 10.17 18.05
C GLN A 69 10.62 8.77 18.29
N VAL A 70 11.94 8.67 18.22
CA VAL A 70 12.65 7.42 18.48
C VAL A 70 12.48 6.99 19.95
N GLY A 71 12.58 7.92 20.89
CA GLY A 71 12.42 7.64 22.32
C GLY A 71 11.07 7.05 22.70
N GLU A 72 10.02 7.34 21.94
CA GLU A 72 8.66 6.82 22.12
C GLU A 72 8.36 5.57 21.28
N SER A 73 9.26 5.19 20.38
CA SER A 73 9.07 4.13 19.41
C SER A 73 9.17 2.71 20.00
N VAL A 74 8.57 1.76 19.31
CA VAL A 74 8.72 0.31 19.58
C VAL A 74 10.18 -0.12 19.41
N LEU A 75 10.89 0.48 18.46
CA LEU A 75 12.31 0.24 18.23
C LEU A 75 13.14 0.53 19.49
N TYR A 76 12.91 1.69 20.12
CA TYR A 76 13.62 2.06 21.34
C TYR A 76 13.37 1.06 22.47
N ALA A 77 12.12 0.65 22.66
CA ALA A 77 11.76 -0.34 23.67
C ALA A 77 12.41 -1.71 23.42
N ALA A 78 12.51 -2.12 22.14
CA ALA A 78 13.17 -3.35 21.74
C ALA A 78 14.69 -3.29 21.98
N ARG A 79 15.35 -2.21 21.58
CA ARG A 79 16.78 -2.00 21.80
C ARG A 79 17.12 -1.86 23.29
N PHE A 80 16.28 -1.14 24.05
CA PHE A 80 16.44 -1.04 25.49
C PHE A 80 16.44 -2.42 26.16
N ARG A 81 15.54 -3.32 25.75
CA ARG A 81 15.52 -4.69 26.28
C ARG A 81 16.82 -5.43 25.97
N GLU A 82 17.37 -5.26 24.76
CA GLU A 82 18.64 -5.87 24.37
C GLU A 82 19.82 -5.30 25.18
N CYS A 83 19.89 -3.98 25.29
CA CYS A 83 20.89 -3.31 26.14
C CYS A 83 20.80 -3.75 27.60
N ALA A 84 19.58 -3.81 28.17
CA ALA A 84 19.33 -4.25 29.52
C ALA A 84 19.75 -5.72 29.77
N ALA A 85 19.51 -6.57 28.78
CA ALA A 85 19.94 -7.98 28.85
C ALA A 85 21.46 -8.12 28.81
N ARG A 86 22.15 -7.39 27.91
CA ARG A 86 23.61 -7.38 27.80
C ARG A 86 24.27 -6.80 29.05
N SER A 87 23.67 -5.79 29.65
CA SER A 87 24.15 -5.13 30.87
C SER A 87 23.70 -5.83 32.15
N LEU A 88 23.12 -7.01 32.05
CA LEU A 88 22.68 -7.85 33.18
C LEU A 88 21.62 -7.21 34.10
N PHE A 89 20.92 -6.18 33.64
CA PHE A 89 19.76 -5.60 34.35
C PHE A 89 18.52 -6.46 34.29
N LEU A 90 18.47 -7.41 33.34
CA LEU A 90 17.39 -8.41 33.25
C LEU A 90 17.92 -9.76 33.76
N PRO A 91 17.09 -10.57 34.46
CA PRO A 91 17.46 -11.88 34.91
C PRO A 91 17.95 -12.78 33.76
N ARG A 92 19.05 -13.50 34.01
CA ARG A 92 19.52 -14.51 33.05
C ARG A 92 18.48 -15.61 32.85
N ALA A 93 18.33 -16.09 31.61
CA ALA A 93 17.55 -17.27 31.35
C ALA A 93 18.24 -18.51 31.95
N ASN A 94 17.58 -19.21 32.84
CA ASN A 94 18.06 -20.50 33.31
C ASN A 94 17.93 -21.54 32.20
N PRO A 95 18.95 -22.33 31.88
CA PRO A 95 18.89 -23.32 30.79
C PRO A 95 17.76 -24.33 30.91
N GLY A 96 17.27 -24.62 32.11
CA GLY A 96 16.17 -25.55 32.38
C GLY A 96 14.77 -24.93 32.49
N ARG A 97 14.63 -23.62 32.42
CA ARG A 97 13.34 -22.93 32.61
C ARG A 97 13.16 -21.81 31.60
N ARG A 98 12.37 -22.07 30.56
CA ARG A 98 12.02 -21.03 29.59
C ARG A 98 11.07 -20.01 30.21
N VAL A 99 11.51 -18.74 30.29
CA VAL A 99 10.63 -17.63 30.63
C VAL A 99 9.88 -17.21 29.35
N PRO A 100 8.53 -17.14 29.36
CA PRO A 100 7.76 -16.71 28.21
C PRO A 100 8.19 -15.31 27.72
N LEU A 101 8.22 -15.09 26.41
CA LEU A 101 8.67 -13.83 25.82
C LEU A 101 7.86 -12.61 26.29
N TRP A 102 6.56 -12.79 26.54
CA TRP A 102 5.72 -11.70 27.05
C TRP A 102 6.13 -11.23 28.44
N GLN A 103 6.57 -12.17 29.34
CA GLN A 103 7.07 -11.79 30.66
C GLN A 103 8.39 -11.04 30.57
N GLN A 104 9.28 -11.42 29.65
CA GLN A 104 10.53 -10.69 29.41
C GLN A 104 10.26 -9.27 28.91
N ARG A 105 9.29 -9.13 27.96
CA ARG A 105 8.86 -7.82 27.46
C ARG A 105 8.28 -6.96 28.57
N LEU A 106 7.42 -7.52 29.42
CA LEU A 106 6.81 -6.81 30.56
C LEU A 106 7.86 -6.30 31.53
N ARG A 107 8.82 -7.15 31.91
CA ARG A 107 9.92 -6.76 32.81
C ARG A 107 10.80 -5.68 32.22
N ALA A 108 11.12 -5.78 30.93
CA ALA A 108 11.88 -4.75 30.23
C ALA A 108 11.11 -3.42 30.15
N ALA A 109 9.81 -3.44 29.90
CA ALA A 109 8.96 -2.25 29.91
C ALA A 109 8.90 -1.59 31.31
N GLN A 110 8.75 -2.38 32.37
CA GLN A 110 8.78 -1.87 33.74
C GLN A 110 10.14 -1.23 34.07
N LEU A 111 11.25 -1.87 33.68
CA LEU A 111 12.58 -1.33 33.85
C LEU A 111 12.78 -0.03 33.08
N LEU A 112 12.30 0.04 31.81
CA LEU A 112 12.36 1.24 30.99
C LEU A 112 11.59 2.40 31.65
N ASN A 113 10.38 2.15 32.14
CA ASN A 113 9.58 3.16 32.80
C ASN A 113 10.27 3.66 34.10
N ALA A 114 10.84 2.76 34.90
CA ALA A 114 11.60 3.13 36.07
C ALA A 114 12.88 3.90 35.70
N ALA A 115 13.58 3.52 34.65
CA ALA A 115 14.78 4.20 34.15
C ALA A 115 14.49 5.63 33.71
N ARG A 116 13.35 5.86 33.00
CA ARG A 116 12.94 7.20 32.51
C ARG A 116 12.75 8.24 33.60
N THR A 117 12.50 7.81 34.86
CA THR A 117 12.40 8.75 35.97
C THR A 117 13.77 9.28 36.44
N ARG A 118 14.85 8.66 36.00
CA ARG A 118 16.23 9.02 36.39
C ARG A 118 16.94 9.74 35.27
N LYS A 119 17.28 11.01 35.45
CA LYS A 119 18.10 11.76 34.49
C LYS A 119 19.45 11.07 34.29
N ASN A 120 19.87 11.00 33.02
CA ASN A 120 21.19 10.48 32.60
C ASN A 120 21.43 9.00 33.00
N PHE A 121 20.39 8.17 33.01
CA PHE A 121 20.59 6.74 33.22
C PHE A 121 21.38 6.14 32.02
N PRO A 122 22.59 5.55 32.27
CA PRO A 122 23.51 5.19 31.18
C PRO A 122 22.89 4.29 30.12
N LEU A 123 22.01 3.37 30.53
CA LEU A 123 21.35 2.43 29.63
C LEU A 123 20.39 3.13 28.64
N LEU A 124 19.74 4.23 29.05
CA LEU A 124 18.91 5.03 28.16
C LEU A 124 19.75 5.73 27.09
N LEU A 125 20.90 6.27 27.51
CA LEU A 125 21.84 6.95 26.62
C LEU A 125 22.42 5.96 25.59
N GLU A 126 22.83 4.77 26.04
CA GLU A 126 23.34 3.74 25.14
C GLU A 126 22.28 3.24 24.19
N THR A 127 21.04 3.05 24.63
CA THR A 127 19.92 2.69 23.80
C THR A 127 19.66 3.76 22.73
N ALA A 128 19.68 5.04 23.12
CA ALA A 128 19.52 6.15 22.19
C ALA A 128 20.65 6.16 21.14
N ARG A 129 21.90 5.97 21.59
CA ARG A 129 23.05 5.87 20.68
C ARG A 129 22.87 4.74 19.65
N GLU A 130 22.51 3.54 20.11
CA GLU A 130 22.28 2.41 19.22
C GLU A 130 21.14 2.68 18.22
N CYS A 131 20.04 3.28 18.65
CA CYS A 131 18.96 3.62 17.74
C CYS A 131 19.37 4.66 16.70
N LEU A 132 20.06 5.74 17.15
CA LEU A 132 20.32 6.92 16.32
C LEU A 132 21.58 6.80 15.45
N GLN A 133 22.51 5.88 15.77
CA GLN A 133 23.78 5.73 15.05
C GLN A 133 23.96 4.36 14.42
N ASP A 134 23.45 3.28 15.04
CA ASP A 134 23.66 1.93 14.54
C ASP A 134 22.47 1.43 13.70
N VAL A 135 21.22 1.72 14.11
CA VAL A 135 20.01 1.39 13.34
C VAL A 135 19.77 2.47 12.30
N TYR A 136 19.65 3.70 12.73
CA TYR A 136 19.62 4.89 11.88
C TYR A 136 21.02 5.46 11.72
N ASP A 137 21.16 6.40 10.81
CA ASP A 137 22.38 7.18 10.63
C ASP A 137 22.06 8.67 10.74
N LEU A 138 21.72 9.10 11.95
CA LEU A 138 21.43 10.51 12.22
C LEU A 138 22.60 11.44 11.89
N PRO A 139 23.88 11.08 12.15
CA PRO A 139 25.01 11.88 11.73
C PRO A 139 25.05 12.12 10.22
N ALA A 140 24.86 11.06 9.41
CA ALA A 140 24.82 11.21 7.95
C ALA A 140 23.62 12.05 7.49
N LEU A 141 22.44 11.88 8.10
CA LEU A 141 21.27 12.72 7.81
C LEU A 141 21.55 14.21 8.12
N LYS A 142 22.18 14.52 9.24
CA LYS A 142 22.58 15.91 9.58
C LYS A 142 23.56 16.46 8.54
N HIS A 143 24.49 15.64 8.07
CA HIS A 143 25.42 16.02 7.01
C HIS A 143 24.69 16.33 5.70
N VAL A 144 23.73 15.47 5.30
CA VAL A 144 22.88 15.70 4.12
C VAL A 144 22.09 17.00 4.25
N MET A 145 21.48 17.27 5.41
CA MET A 145 20.76 18.53 5.66
C MET A 145 21.65 19.74 5.55
N SER A 146 22.84 19.69 6.13
CA SER A 146 23.83 20.76 6.01
C SER A 146 24.24 21.01 4.57
N GLY A 147 24.47 19.93 3.80
CA GLY A 147 24.83 20.01 2.38
C GLY A 147 23.71 20.60 1.52
N LEU A 148 22.45 20.22 1.76
CA LEU A 148 21.29 20.77 1.08
C LEU A 148 21.08 22.27 1.39
N ARG A 149 21.27 22.68 2.63
CA ARG A 149 21.13 24.07 3.05
C ARG A 149 22.24 24.97 2.54
N SER A 150 23.47 24.47 2.49
CA SER A 150 24.62 25.20 1.96
C SER A 150 24.70 25.21 0.42
N GLY A 151 23.88 24.41 -0.26
CA GLY A 151 23.90 24.28 -1.72
C GLY A 151 24.99 23.36 -2.27
N VAL A 152 25.77 22.69 -1.40
CA VAL A 152 26.75 21.66 -1.79
C VAL A 152 26.03 20.44 -2.39
N ILE A 153 24.85 20.09 -1.84
CA ILE A 153 23.94 19.11 -2.39
C ILE A 153 22.80 19.88 -3.06
N SER A 154 22.58 19.65 -4.35
CA SER A 154 21.51 20.31 -5.09
C SER A 154 20.18 19.53 -4.92
N LEU A 155 19.09 20.26 -4.71
CA LEU A 155 17.73 19.74 -4.76
C LEU A 155 17.06 20.23 -6.04
N SER A 156 16.74 19.31 -6.95
CA SER A 156 15.95 19.60 -8.14
C SER A 156 14.52 19.08 -7.97
N GLU A 157 13.56 19.84 -8.47
CA GLU A 157 12.15 19.49 -8.45
C GLU A 157 11.63 19.35 -9.87
N THR A 158 10.94 18.26 -10.14
CA THR A 158 10.33 17.97 -11.44
C THR A 158 8.91 17.49 -11.21
N VAL A 159 7.96 18.12 -11.87
CA VAL A 159 6.55 17.72 -11.86
C VAL A 159 6.30 16.83 -13.08
N THR A 160 5.75 15.64 -12.85
CA THR A 160 5.43 14.67 -13.90
C THR A 160 4.02 14.10 -13.66
N GLU A 161 3.30 13.80 -14.72
CA GLU A 161 1.99 13.14 -14.64
C GLU A 161 2.12 11.65 -14.35
N THR A 162 3.21 11.04 -14.80
CA THR A 162 3.51 9.61 -14.59
C THR A 162 4.75 9.44 -13.72
N PRO A 163 4.79 8.41 -12.86
CA PRO A 163 5.98 8.13 -12.06
C PRO A 163 7.21 7.86 -12.94
N SER A 164 8.37 8.31 -12.48
CA SER A 164 9.62 7.92 -13.13
C SER A 164 9.90 6.43 -12.96
N PRO A 165 10.70 5.78 -13.84
CA PRO A 165 11.07 4.37 -13.67
C PRO A 165 11.72 4.08 -12.31
N PHE A 166 12.45 5.01 -11.72
CA PHE A 166 13.03 4.89 -10.37
C PHE A 166 11.96 4.93 -9.27
N ALA A 167 10.87 5.67 -9.49
CA ALA A 167 9.76 5.72 -8.54
C ALA A 167 8.93 4.43 -8.54
N GLU A 168 8.89 3.69 -9.63
CA GLU A 168 8.10 2.44 -9.74
C GLU A 168 8.53 1.40 -8.71
N ASN A 169 9.84 1.20 -8.53
CA ASN A 169 10.35 0.26 -7.52
C ASN A 169 9.97 0.65 -6.10
N MET A 170 10.05 1.94 -5.78
CA MET A 170 9.63 2.44 -4.46
C MET A 170 8.13 2.33 -4.26
N LEU A 171 7.33 2.61 -5.30
CA LEU A 171 5.87 2.49 -5.28
C LEU A 171 5.44 1.04 -5.11
N PHE A 172 6.12 0.09 -5.78
CA PHE A 172 5.89 -1.33 -5.58
C PHE A 172 6.12 -1.74 -4.12
N GLY A 173 7.24 -1.32 -3.53
CA GLY A 173 7.53 -1.55 -2.12
C GLY A 173 6.49 -0.91 -1.17
N TYR A 174 6.03 0.30 -1.48
CA TYR A 174 4.97 0.98 -0.73
C TYR A 174 3.63 0.23 -0.80
N VAL A 175 3.21 -0.19 -2.00
CA VAL A 175 1.97 -0.95 -2.19
C VAL A 175 2.03 -2.27 -1.43
N GLY A 176 3.16 -2.99 -1.53
CA GLY A 176 3.38 -4.22 -0.77
C GLY A 176 3.31 -3.98 0.75
N ALA A 177 3.96 -2.92 1.25
CA ALA A 177 3.90 -2.58 2.66
C ALA A 177 2.46 -2.30 3.13
N VAL A 178 1.65 -1.58 2.34
CA VAL A 178 0.24 -1.31 2.67
C VAL A 178 -0.61 -2.58 2.60
N MET A 179 -0.42 -3.43 1.60
CA MET A 179 -1.18 -4.69 1.46
C MET A 179 -0.97 -5.64 2.63
N TYR A 180 0.27 -5.74 3.11
CA TYR A 180 0.65 -6.65 4.20
C TYR A 180 0.64 -6.00 5.60
N GLN A 181 0.04 -4.83 5.74
CA GLN A 181 -0.08 -4.14 7.03
C GLN A 181 -1.22 -4.76 7.85
N TYR A 182 -0.91 -5.74 8.67
CA TYR A 182 -1.89 -6.52 9.45
C TYR A 182 -2.59 -5.70 10.57
N ASP A 183 -1.96 -4.64 11.05
CA ASP A 183 -2.48 -3.81 12.15
C ASP A 183 -3.53 -2.78 11.70
N VAL A 184 -3.74 -2.64 10.38
CA VAL A 184 -4.70 -1.69 9.80
C VAL A 184 -5.93 -2.44 9.28
N PRO A 185 -7.17 -1.97 9.57
CA PRO A 185 -8.39 -2.56 9.06
C PRO A 185 -8.39 -2.67 7.52
N GLN A 186 -8.97 -3.74 6.98
CA GLN A 186 -9.01 -3.99 5.54
C GLN A 186 -9.62 -2.83 4.77
N ALA A 187 -10.71 -2.21 5.29
CA ALA A 187 -11.35 -1.07 4.66
C ALA A 187 -10.41 0.14 4.52
N GLU A 188 -9.57 0.39 5.50
CA GLU A 188 -8.59 1.47 5.46
C GLU A 188 -7.48 1.18 4.44
N ARG A 189 -6.93 -0.05 4.43
CA ARG A 189 -5.96 -0.49 3.41
C ARG A 189 -6.52 -0.38 2.00
N SER A 190 -7.74 -0.88 1.78
CA SER A 190 -8.41 -0.76 0.48
C SER A 190 -8.62 0.70 0.08
N THR A 191 -8.98 1.58 1.03
CA THR A 191 -9.11 3.02 0.77
C THR A 191 -7.78 3.63 0.36
N GLN A 192 -6.70 3.28 1.03
CA GLN A 192 -5.35 3.77 0.72
C GLN A 192 -4.92 3.37 -0.69
N LEU A 193 -5.09 2.11 -1.06
CA LEU A 193 -4.70 1.59 -2.38
C LEU A 193 -5.63 2.07 -3.50
N LEU A 194 -6.94 1.99 -3.31
CA LEU A 194 -7.93 2.42 -4.30
C LEU A 194 -7.92 3.94 -4.58
N SER A 195 -7.33 4.74 -3.72
CA SER A 195 -7.13 6.18 -3.96
C SER A 195 -5.85 6.51 -4.73
N MET A 196 -5.00 5.52 -5.06
CA MET A 196 -3.86 5.71 -5.97
C MET A 196 -4.32 5.83 -7.42
N ASP A 197 -3.44 6.31 -8.29
CA ASP A 197 -3.73 6.34 -9.73
C ASP A 197 -3.99 4.91 -10.25
N PRO A 198 -5.06 4.69 -11.04
CA PRO A 198 -5.44 3.35 -11.53
C PRO A 198 -4.37 2.70 -12.40
N GLU A 199 -3.73 3.48 -13.29
CA GLU A 199 -2.74 2.95 -14.23
C GLU A 199 -1.45 2.56 -13.51
N VAL A 200 -1.07 3.33 -12.49
CA VAL A 200 0.05 3.00 -11.61
C VAL A 200 -0.25 1.74 -10.81
N LEU A 201 -1.44 1.65 -10.23
CA LEU A 201 -1.83 0.51 -9.42
C LEU A 201 -1.91 -0.79 -10.25
N GLU A 202 -2.47 -0.72 -11.45
CA GLU A 202 -2.54 -1.84 -12.40
C GLU A 202 -1.14 -2.35 -12.78
N ARG A 203 -0.22 -1.43 -13.07
CA ARG A 203 1.15 -1.75 -13.44
C ARG A 203 1.92 -2.41 -12.29
N LEU A 204 1.67 -1.99 -11.04
CA LEU A 204 2.36 -2.49 -9.86
C LEU A 204 1.82 -3.83 -9.36
N LEU A 205 0.50 -4.00 -9.35
CA LEU A 205 -0.16 -5.18 -8.77
C LEU A 205 -0.47 -6.26 -9.80
N GLY A 206 -0.59 -5.86 -11.08
CA GLY A 206 -1.21 -6.72 -12.07
C GLY A 206 -2.72 -6.90 -11.82
N ALA A 207 -3.39 -7.51 -12.78
CA ALA A 207 -4.85 -7.61 -12.75
C ALA A 207 -5.40 -8.55 -11.65
N THR A 208 -4.62 -9.52 -11.23
CA THR A 208 -5.04 -10.53 -10.22
C THR A 208 -5.14 -9.93 -8.83
N ASP A 209 -4.13 -9.15 -8.41
CA ASP A 209 -4.11 -8.58 -7.07
C ASP A 209 -5.04 -7.36 -6.96
N MET A 210 -5.31 -6.68 -8.08
CA MET A 210 -6.30 -5.60 -8.13
C MET A 210 -7.72 -6.06 -7.81
N ALA A 211 -8.10 -7.27 -8.22
CA ALA A 211 -9.41 -7.82 -7.93
C ALA A 211 -9.67 -7.96 -6.43
N SER A 212 -8.65 -8.32 -5.65
CA SER A 212 -8.76 -8.46 -4.20
C SER A 212 -9.06 -7.15 -3.44
N LEU A 213 -8.84 -6.01 -4.09
CA LEU A 213 -9.12 -4.68 -3.54
C LEU A 213 -10.55 -4.21 -3.82
N LEU A 214 -11.22 -4.78 -4.81
CA LEU A 214 -12.57 -4.41 -5.19
C LEU A 214 -13.59 -5.12 -4.30
N ASP A 215 -14.68 -4.43 -3.99
CA ASP A 215 -15.76 -4.99 -3.17
C ASP A 215 -16.69 -5.85 -4.04
N ALA A 216 -16.87 -7.12 -3.68
CA ALA A 216 -17.66 -8.07 -4.44
C ALA A 216 -19.13 -7.67 -4.58
N ASP A 217 -19.75 -7.06 -3.54
CA ASP A 217 -21.13 -6.59 -3.61
C ASP A 217 -21.26 -5.44 -4.61
N VAL A 218 -20.25 -4.55 -4.65
CA VAL A 218 -20.23 -3.43 -5.61
C VAL A 218 -20.08 -3.94 -7.03
N ILE A 219 -19.23 -4.94 -7.27
CA ILE A 219 -19.08 -5.58 -8.58
C ILE A 219 -20.44 -6.16 -9.02
N ALA A 220 -21.10 -6.91 -8.15
CA ALA A 220 -22.41 -7.50 -8.43
C ALA A 220 -23.49 -6.44 -8.68
N GLN A 221 -23.49 -5.35 -7.91
CA GLN A 221 -24.42 -4.25 -8.09
C GLN A 221 -24.23 -3.56 -9.44
N VAL A 222 -23.00 -3.20 -9.79
CA VAL A 222 -22.68 -2.56 -11.08
C VAL A 222 -23.03 -3.50 -12.24
N GLY A 223 -22.72 -4.80 -12.12
CA GLY A 223 -23.11 -5.80 -13.12
C GLY A 223 -24.62 -5.84 -13.37
N LYS A 224 -25.44 -5.87 -12.32
CA LYS A 224 -26.93 -5.82 -12.43
C LYS A 224 -27.43 -4.51 -13.05
N GLU A 225 -26.85 -3.37 -12.66
CA GLU A 225 -27.24 -2.07 -13.21
C GLU A 225 -26.91 -1.94 -14.70
N LEU A 226 -25.80 -2.54 -15.14
CA LEU A 226 -25.38 -2.53 -16.54
C LEU A 226 -26.23 -3.49 -17.37
N ALA A 227 -26.50 -4.70 -16.88
CA ALA A 227 -27.33 -5.69 -17.57
C ALA A 227 -28.74 -5.17 -17.87
N GLY A 228 -29.31 -4.31 -17.02
CA GLY A 228 -30.60 -3.64 -17.27
C GLY A 228 -30.57 -2.57 -18.36
N ARG A 229 -29.41 -2.21 -18.91
CA ARG A 229 -29.23 -1.17 -19.94
C ARG A 229 -28.95 -1.72 -21.33
N THR A 230 -28.94 -3.02 -21.50
CA THR A 230 -28.61 -3.68 -22.78
C THR A 230 -29.79 -3.67 -23.71
N PHE A 231 -29.86 -2.68 -24.61
CA PHE A 231 -30.71 -2.70 -25.79
C PHE A 231 -29.85 -3.11 -26.99
N TRP A 232 -29.94 -4.37 -27.41
CA TRP A 232 -29.19 -4.94 -28.53
C TRP A 232 -29.87 -4.68 -29.90
N ASN A 233 -31.14 -4.27 -29.88
CA ASN A 233 -32.02 -4.26 -31.06
C ASN A 233 -31.67 -3.20 -32.12
N ASP A 234 -30.79 -2.25 -31.80
CA ASP A 234 -30.46 -1.14 -32.71
C ASP A 234 -29.14 -1.32 -33.48
N LEU A 235 -28.45 -2.43 -33.29
CA LEU A 235 -27.18 -2.70 -33.99
C LEU A 235 -27.44 -3.67 -35.15
N ASP A 236 -26.89 -3.32 -36.34
CA ASP A 236 -26.83 -4.20 -37.47
C ASP A 236 -26.13 -5.52 -37.12
N GLU A 237 -26.75 -6.67 -37.39
CA GLU A 237 -26.19 -8.00 -37.10
C GLU A 237 -24.83 -8.21 -37.78
N THR A 238 -24.55 -7.46 -38.84
CA THR A 238 -23.29 -7.50 -39.58
C THR A 238 -22.16 -6.71 -38.92
N ASP A 239 -22.45 -5.77 -37.99
CA ASP A 239 -21.45 -4.99 -37.28
C ASP A 239 -20.98 -5.71 -35.99
N ILE A 240 -20.19 -6.74 -36.19
CA ILE A 240 -19.62 -7.52 -35.08
C ILE A 240 -18.76 -6.63 -34.17
N ALA A 241 -17.99 -5.69 -34.73
CA ALA A 241 -17.11 -4.81 -33.94
C ALA A 241 -17.90 -3.87 -33.02
N GLY A 242 -18.98 -3.28 -33.53
CA GLY A 242 -19.89 -2.44 -32.75
C GLY A 242 -20.59 -3.23 -31.63
N ARG A 243 -21.00 -4.46 -31.93
CA ARG A 243 -21.65 -5.37 -30.95
C ARG A 243 -20.68 -5.72 -29.81
N VAL A 244 -19.44 -6.09 -30.12
CA VAL A 244 -18.42 -6.37 -29.11
C VAL A 244 -18.08 -5.12 -28.30
N ALA A 245 -17.90 -3.97 -28.97
CA ALA A 245 -17.60 -2.71 -28.28
C ALA A 245 -18.72 -2.27 -27.29
N ARG A 246 -19.98 -2.56 -27.64
CA ARG A 246 -21.12 -2.31 -26.76
C ARG A 246 -21.18 -3.33 -25.61
N TYR A 247 -20.96 -4.61 -25.91
CA TYR A 247 -20.95 -5.67 -24.91
C TYR A 247 -19.97 -5.37 -23.79
N VAL A 248 -18.72 -5.08 -24.10
CA VAL A 248 -17.67 -4.83 -23.10
C VAL A 248 -17.95 -3.61 -22.22
N LYS A 249 -18.69 -2.61 -22.72
CA LYS A 249 -19.06 -1.41 -21.97
C LYS A 249 -20.29 -1.60 -21.08
N THR A 250 -21.12 -2.59 -21.37
CA THR A 250 -22.40 -2.83 -20.70
C THR A 250 -22.40 -4.06 -19.80
N HIS A 251 -21.29 -4.77 -19.70
CA HIS A 251 -21.15 -5.92 -18.82
C HIS A 251 -20.15 -5.67 -17.71
N GLY A 252 -20.36 -6.34 -16.58
CA GLY A 252 -19.38 -6.44 -15.50
C GLY A 252 -18.19 -7.31 -15.91
N PRO A 253 -17.41 -7.84 -14.98
CA PRO A 253 -16.40 -8.84 -15.32
C PRO A 253 -17.02 -10.04 -16.04
N PHE A 254 -16.50 -10.41 -17.19
CA PHE A 254 -17.02 -11.51 -18.03
C PHE A 254 -15.87 -12.36 -18.56
N THR A 255 -16.15 -13.63 -18.87
CA THR A 255 -15.20 -14.52 -19.57
C THR A 255 -15.34 -14.40 -21.09
N ALA A 256 -14.30 -14.76 -21.83
CA ALA A 256 -14.37 -14.79 -23.30
C ALA A 256 -15.50 -15.71 -23.79
N ASP A 257 -15.67 -16.87 -23.14
CA ASP A 257 -16.70 -17.84 -23.48
C ASP A 257 -18.12 -17.28 -23.30
N GLN A 258 -18.36 -16.49 -22.24
CA GLN A 258 -19.65 -15.82 -22.02
C GLN A 258 -19.97 -14.85 -23.16
N MET A 259 -19.03 -13.98 -23.52
CA MET A 259 -19.22 -13.03 -24.61
C MET A 259 -19.45 -13.74 -25.97
N ILE A 260 -18.64 -14.76 -26.26
CA ILE A 260 -18.74 -15.55 -27.49
C ILE A 260 -20.11 -16.22 -27.60
N ALA A 261 -20.58 -16.85 -26.52
CA ALA A 261 -21.88 -17.51 -26.46
C ALA A 261 -23.03 -16.52 -26.63
N GLU A 262 -23.01 -15.39 -25.95
CA GLU A 262 -24.09 -14.39 -26.03
C GLU A 262 -24.16 -13.67 -27.37
N LEU A 263 -23.00 -13.40 -27.99
CA LEU A 263 -22.94 -12.72 -29.29
C LEU A 263 -23.00 -13.67 -30.51
N GLY A 264 -22.93 -15.00 -30.27
CA GLY A 264 -22.94 -16.01 -31.34
C GLY A 264 -21.70 -15.92 -32.23
N LEU A 265 -20.52 -15.60 -31.68
CA LEU A 265 -19.30 -15.40 -32.43
C LEU A 265 -18.48 -16.69 -32.58
N ASP A 266 -17.61 -16.73 -33.57
CA ASP A 266 -16.54 -17.72 -33.63
C ASP A 266 -15.52 -17.47 -32.53
N ALA A 267 -15.07 -18.56 -31.88
CA ALA A 267 -14.18 -18.50 -30.71
C ALA A 267 -12.87 -17.77 -31.05
N VAL A 268 -12.27 -18.03 -32.20
CA VAL A 268 -10.99 -17.42 -32.59
C VAL A 268 -11.17 -15.93 -32.87
N GLN A 269 -12.29 -15.55 -33.49
CA GLN A 269 -12.60 -14.17 -33.78
C GLN A 269 -12.89 -13.38 -32.50
N GLY A 270 -13.70 -13.95 -31.57
CA GLY A 270 -14.03 -13.32 -30.31
C GLY A 270 -12.78 -13.01 -29.46
N VAL A 271 -11.90 -13.98 -29.29
CA VAL A 271 -10.65 -13.80 -28.53
C VAL A 271 -9.73 -12.75 -29.19
N ARG A 272 -9.57 -12.77 -30.50
CA ARG A 272 -8.77 -11.74 -31.22
C ARG A 272 -9.29 -10.32 -30.99
N MET A 273 -10.61 -10.15 -30.96
CA MET A 273 -11.21 -8.83 -30.72
C MET A 273 -10.95 -8.35 -29.31
N LEU A 274 -11.05 -9.23 -28.29
CA LEU A 274 -10.73 -8.91 -26.90
C LEU A 274 -9.25 -8.54 -26.74
N ASP A 275 -8.35 -9.34 -27.31
CA ASP A 275 -6.91 -9.05 -27.29
C ASP A 275 -6.58 -7.72 -28.02
N GLY A 276 -7.28 -7.41 -29.10
CA GLY A 276 -7.15 -6.13 -29.80
C GLY A 276 -7.61 -4.93 -28.97
N LEU A 277 -8.69 -5.05 -28.22
CA LEU A 277 -9.17 -4.01 -27.30
C LEU A 277 -8.24 -3.87 -26.08
N HIS A 278 -7.69 -4.98 -25.59
CA HIS A 278 -6.69 -4.97 -24.52
C HIS A 278 -5.39 -4.28 -24.97
N ALA A 279 -4.90 -4.58 -26.15
CA ALA A 279 -3.72 -3.92 -26.72
C ALA A 279 -3.90 -2.40 -26.90
N LYS A 280 -5.15 -1.93 -27.10
CA LYS A 280 -5.51 -0.50 -27.12
C LYS A 280 -5.70 0.11 -25.73
N GLY A 281 -5.57 -0.68 -24.64
CA GLY A 281 -5.80 -0.23 -23.27
C GLY A 281 -7.27 0.06 -22.93
N GLU A 282 -8.23 -0.51 -23.66
CA GLU A 282 -9.66 -0.36 -23.38
C GLU A 282 -10.20 -1.44 -22.45
N LEU A 283 -9.57 -2.62 -22.42
CA LEU A 283 -9.92 -3.75 -21.58
C LEU A 283 -8.79 -4.12 -20.61
N LEU A 284 -9.18 -4.45 -19.39
CA LEU A 284 -8.37 -5.07 -18.36
C LEU A 284 -8.58 -6.58 -18.41
N LYS A 285 -7.52 -7.35 -18.15
CA LYS A 285 -7.53 -8.80 -18.15
C LYS A 285 -7.09 -9.31 -16.79
N GLY A 286 -7.93 -10.06 -16.07
CA GLY A 286 -7.64 -10.51 -14.71
C GLY A 286 -8.66 -11.47 -14.14
N HIS A 287 -8.64 -11.64 -12.81
CA HIS A 287 -9.63 -12.41 -12.05
C HIS A 287 -10.33 -11.44 -11.11
N PHE A 288 -11.53 -10.98 -11.45
CA PHE A 288 -12.28 -9.94 -10.73
C PHE A 288 -13.34 -10.51 -9.80
N VAL A 289 -13.85 -11.71 -10.08
CA VAL A 289 -14.88 -12.39 -9.28
C VAL A 289 -14.52 -13.85 -9.18
N ASP A 290 -14.53 -14.42 -7.96
CA ASP A 290 -14.43 -15.85 -7.74
C ASP A 290 -15.79 -16.49 -8.06
N ASP A 291 -15.83 -17.52 -8.88
CA ASP A 291 -17.04 -18.26 -9.29
C ASP A 291 -17.75 -19.03 -8.14
N ALA A 292 -17.46 -18.69 -6.87
CA ALA A 292 -18.07 -19.33 -5.71
C ALA A 292 -19.52 -18.90 -5.42
N ALA A 293 -20.10 -17.98 -6.18
CA ALA A 293 -21.45 -17.45 -5.93
C ALA A 293 -22.57 -18.11 -6.78
N GLY A 294 -22.25 -19.15 -7.54
CA GLY A 294 -23.22 -19.79 -8.47
C GLY A 294 -23.45 -21.30 -8.31
N ALA A 295 -23.06 -21.93 -7.22
CA ALA A 295 -23.34 -23.35 -7.00
C ALA A 295 -24.08 -23.56 -5.67
N ASP A 296 -25.31 -23.98 -5.82
CA ASP A 296 -26.32 -24.35 -4.84
C ASP A 296 -25.81 -24.94 -3.52
N ALA A 297 -26.36 -24.43 -2.42
CA ALA A 297 -26.36 -25.03 -1.12
C ALA A 297 -27.20 -26.34 -1.15
N ASN A 298 -26.55 -27.47 -1.39
CA ASN A 298 -27.01 -28.80 -0.88
C ASN A 298 -25.90 -29.82 -1.16
N GLY A 299 -25.36 -30.39 -0.10
CA GLY A 299 -24.46 -31.53 -0.19
C GLY A 299 -23.38 -31.53 0.89
N SER A 300 -23.77 -32.02 2.09
CA SER A 300 -22.85 -32.52 3.10
C SER A 300 -22.06 -33.69 2.52
N ASP A 301 -20.75 -33.56 2.38
CA ASP A 301 -19.86 -34.71 2.50
C ASP A 301 -18.45 -34.31 2.93
N ASP A 302 -18.08 -34.77 4.11
CA ASP A 302 -16.75 -34.74 4.71
C ASP A 302 -15.83 -35.68 3.92
N SER A 303 -14.94 -35.12 3.11
CA SER A 303 -13.68 -35.78 2.73
C SER A 303 -12.66 -34.73 2.30
N ALA A 304 -11.76 -34.42 3.24
CA ALA A 304 -10.54 -33.68 2.98
C ALA A 304 -9.61 -34.51 2.10
N SER A 305 -9.63 -34.28 0.79
CA SER A 305 -8.58 -34.68 -0.13
C SER A 305 -8.11 -33.46 -0.93
N GLU A 306 -6.81 -33.30 -0.97
CA GLU A 306 -6.03 -32.27 -1.65
C GLU A 306 -6.64 -31.88 -3.01
N ARG A 307 -7.34 -30.75 -3.04
CA ARG A 307 -7.79 -30.14 -4.31
C ARG A 307 -6.69 -29.20 -4.80
N SER A 308 -6.07 -29.58 -5.90
CA SER A 308 -5.28 -28.66 -6.72
C SER A 308 -6.00 -27.33 -6.89
N PRO A 309 -5.30 -26.17 -6.90
CA PRO A 309 -5.95 -24.88 -7.09
C PRO A 309 -6.69 -24.88 -8.43
N ARG A 310 -8.02 -24.82 -8.39
CA ARG A 310 -8.85 -24.61 -9.58
C ARG A 310 -8.40 -23.30 -10.20
N GLN A 311 -7.87 -23.35 -11.41
CA GLN A 311 -7.59 -22.17 -12.21
C GLN A 311 -8.93 -21.47 -12.46
N THR A 312 -9.19 -20.38 -11.76
CA THR A 312 -10.32 -19.49 -12.05
C THR A 312 -10.19 -18.99 -13.48
N PRO A 313 -11.27 -19.04 -14.29
CA PRO A 313 -11.22 -18.61 -15.68
C PRO A 313 -10.85 -17.14 -15.74
N GLN A 314 -10.03 -16.80 -16.73
CA GLN A 314 -9.59 -15.43 -16.99
C GLN A 314 -10.76 -14.56 -17.39
N GLN A 315 -10.93 -13.42 -16.75
CA GLN A 315 -12.02 -12.48 -16.95
C GLN A 315 -11.52 -11.19 -17.63
N TRP A 316 -12.44 -10.52 -18.28
CA TRP A 316 -12.24 -9.25 -18.96
C TRP A 316 -13.15 -8.18 -18.36
N LEU A 317 -12.66 -6.95 -18.30
CA LEU A 317 -13.41 -5.82 -17.76
C LEU A 317 -13.06 -4.53 -18.51
N HIS A 318 -14.07 -3.77 -18.94
CA HIS A 318 -13.83 -2.48 -19.61
C HIS A 318 -13.33 -1.43 -18.59
N LYS A 319 -12.35 -0.61 -18.99
CA LYS A 319 -11.73 0.41 -18.13
C LYS A 319 -12.72 1.36 -17.45
N ASP A 320 -13.77 1.76 -18.16
CA ASP A 320 -14.77 2.68 -17.58
C ASP A 320 -15.66 1.97 -16.55
N VAL A 321 -15.99 0.69 -16.78
CA VAL A 321 -16.70 -0.14 -15.80
C VAL A 321 -15.82 -0.36 -14.56
N PHE A 322 -14.54 -0.64 -14.76
CA PHE A 322 -13.57 -0.76 -13.68
C PHE A 322 -13.46 0.54 -12.87
N ARG A 323 -13.33 1.70 -13.51
CA ARG A 323 -13.29 3.01 -12.84
C ARG A 323 -14.54 3.23 -11.98
N ARG A 324 -15.71 2.83 -12.50
CA ARG A 324 -16.98 2.94 -11.74
C ARG A 324 -17.01 2.00 -10.53
N ILE A 325 -16.65 0.73 -10.70
CA ILE A 325 -16.57 -0.26 -9.61
C ILE A 325 -15.59 0.25 -8.54
N ARG A 326 -14.41 0.71 -8.94
CA ARG A 326 -13.40 1.27 -8.05
C ARG A 326 -13.92 2.47 -7.26
N ALA A 327 -14.54 3.43 -7.92
CA ALA A 327 -15.09 4.63 -7.25
C ALA A 327 -16.15 4.26 -6.20
N LEU A 328 -17.03 3.31 -6.51
CA LEU A 328 -18.05 2.84 -5.59
C LEU A 328 -17.45 2.00 -4.45
N SER A 329 -16.48 1.12 -4.73
CA SER A 329 -15.74 0.37 -3.69
C SER A 329 -15.00 1.30 -2.74
N LEU A 330 -14.36 2.34 -3.28
CA LEU A 330 -13.71 3.38 -2.47
C LEU A 330 -14.72 4.15 -1.61
N ALA A 331 -15.87 4.51 -2.17
CA ALA A 331 -16.93 5.19 -1.42
C ALA A 331 -17.50 4.31 -0.29
N LYS A 332 -17.69 3.01 -0.55
CA LYS A 332 -18.13 2.02 0.44
C LYS A 332 -17.09 1.86 1.56
N ALA A 333 -15.80 1.72 1.19
CA ALA A 333 -14.71 1.61 2.15
C ALA A 333 -14.58 2.87 3.03
N ARG A 334 -14.71 4.06 2.45
CA ARG A 334 -14.71 5.34 3.20
C ARG A 334 -15.88 5.45 4.18
N LYS A 335 -17.05 4.91 3.85
CA LYS A 335 -18.19 4.87 4.77
C LYS A 335 -17.96 3.93 5.94
N ALA A 336 -17.27 2.82 5.72
CA ALA A 336 -16.94 1.85 6.77
C ALA A 336 -15.90 2.37 7.79
N ILE A 337 -15.10 3.38 7.40
CA ILE A 337 -14.06 3.99 8.26
C ILE A 337 -14.63 5.16 9.08
N LYS A 338 -15.70 5.82 8.60
CA LYS A 338 -16.35 6.91 9.38
C LYS A 338 -17.09 6.30 10.57
N PRO A 339 -16.79 6.73 11.82
CA PRO A 339 -17.50 6.31 13.01
C PRO A 339 -18.95 6.79 13.00
#